data_c2ce14f67333eaf44d888f5881fe2b8d
#
_entry.id   c2ce14f67333eaf44d888f5881fe2b8d
#
_cell.length_a   1.000
_cell.length_b   1.000
_cell.length_c   1.000
_cell.angle_alpha   90.00
_cell.angle_beta   90.00
_cell.angle_gamma   90.00
#
_symmetry.space_group_name_H-M   'P 1'
#
loop_
_entity.id
_entity.type
_entity.pdbx_description
1 polymer ?
#
loop_
_entity_poly.entity_id
_entity_poly.type
_entity_poly.pdbx_seq_one_letter_code
_entity_poly.pdbx_strand_id
1 'polypeptide(L)' 'MSKEFKKGDKVTWQSHGSTAEGKVEEKITSDTKAAKRTVRASKGEPQYRVRSDKSGNDAVHKPQSLKKK' A
#
# COMPACT_ATOMS: atom_id res chain seq x y z
N MET A 1 -18.26 -1.83 0.74
CA MET A 1 -17.64 -1.09 -0.36
C MET A 1 -16.15 -1.38 -0.39
N SER A 2 -15.64 -1.69 -1.56
CA SER A 2 -14.22 -1.92 -1.71
C SER A 2 -13.45 -0.61 -1.68
N LYS A 3 -12.36 -0.58 -0.93
CA LYS A 3 -11.48 0.58 -0.92
C LYS A 3 -10.51 0.45 -2.08
N GLU A 4 -10.60 1.37 -3.01
CA GLU A 4 -9.70 1.40 -4.14
C GLU A 4 -8.85 2.65 -4.08
N PHE A 5 -7.57 2.48 -4.39
CA PHE A 5 -6.61 3.57 -4.46
C PHE A 5 -5.95 3.55 -5.83
N LYS A 6 -5.47 4.69 -6.24
CA LYS A 6 -4.77 4.84 -7.52
C LYS A 6 -3.35 5.31 -7.29
N LYS A 7 -2.50 5.08 -8.27
CA LYS A 7 -1.14 5.59 -8.23
C LYS A 7 -1.16 7.10 -7.98
N GLY A 8 -0.40 7.53 -6.97
CA GLY A 8 -0.33 8.92 -6.59
C GLY A 8 -1.30 9.35 -5.49
N ASP A 9 -2.24 8.47 -5.11
CA ASP A 9 -3.16 8.78 -4.02
C ASP A 9 -2.41 8.85 -2.69
N LYS A 10 -2.72 9.86 -1.90
CA LYS A 10 -2.17 9.95 -0.55
C LYS A 10 -2.96 9.07 0.40
N VAL A 11 -2.22 8.28 1.17
CA VAL A 11 -2.81 7.32 2.11
C VAL A 11 -2.07 7.36 3.43
N THR A 12 -2.71 6.84 4.46
CA THR A 12 -2.10 6.66 5.77
C THR A 12 -2.28 5.21 6.22
N TRP A 13 -1.39 4.76 7.08
CA TRP A 13 -1.47 3.42 7.66
C TRP A 13 -0.80 3.41 9.02
N GLN A 14 -1.12 2.40 9.83
CA GLN A 14 -0.51 2.25 11.14
C GLN A 14 0.87 1.60 11.02
N SER A 15 1.85 2.17 11.70
CA SER A 15 3.21 1.65 11.70
C SER A 15 3.82 1.84 13.07
N HIS A 16 4.14 0.74 13.74
CA HIS A 16 4.83 0.74 15.02
C HIS A 16 4.26 1.73 16.05
N GLY A 17 2.95 1.73 16.22
CA GLY A 17 2.29 2.59 17.20
C GLY A 17 2.09 4.03 16.76
N SER A 18 2.43 4.37 15.55
CA SER A 18 2.17 5.70 15.00
C SER A 18 1.54 5.59 13.61
N THR A 19 1.04 6.71 13.12
CA THR A 19 0.45 6.76 11.79
C THR A 19 1.50 7.20 10.79
N ALA A 20 1.71 6.39 9.75
CA ALA A 20 2.59 6.74 8.65
C ALA A 20 1.78 7.32 7.51
N GLU A 21 2.38 8.19 6.74
CA GLU A 21 1.79 8.78 5.55
C GLU A 21 2.65 8.50 4.34
N GLY A 22 2.01 8.37 3.19
CA GLY A 22 2.73 8.17 1.95
C GLY A 22 1.80 8.21 0.75
N LYS A 23 2.33 7.79 -0.37
CA LYS A 23 1.59 7.75 -1.62
C LYS A 23 1.58 6.33 -2.19
N VAL A 24 0.48 6.00 -2.84
CA VAL A 24 0.38 4.74 -3.57
C VAL A 24 1.26 4.82 -4.81
N GLU A 25 2.16 3.85 -4.97
CA GLU A 25 3.00 3.75 -6.15
C GLU A 25 2.46 2.80 -7.18
N GLU A 26 1.81 1.73 -6.72
CA GLU A 26 1.33 0.69 -7.63
C GLU A 26 0.20 -0.10 -6.99
N LYS A 27 -0.78 -0.48 -7.81
CA LYS A 27 -1.80 -1.44 -7.40
C LYS A 27 -1.35 -2.82 -7.87
N ILE A 28 -1.23 -3.74 -6.93
CA ILE A 28 -0.76 -5.10 -7.21
C ILE A 28 -1.97 -6.02 -7.25
N THR A 29 -2.20 -6.63 -8.41
CA THR A 29 -3.34 -7.52 -8.62
C THR A 29 -2.91 -8.94 -8.98
N SER A 30 -1.63 -9.24 -8.91
CA SER A 30 -1.10 -10.58 -9.15
C SER A 30 0.13 -10.76 -8.26
N ASP A 31 0.53 -12.03 -8.09
CA ASP A 31 1.70 -12.32 -7.26
C ASP A 31 2.94 -11.68 -7.87
N THR A 32 3.72 -11.02 -7.03
CA THR A 32 4.94 -10.35 -7.48
C THR A 32 5.89 -10.16 -6.31
N LYS A 33 7.08 -9.67 -6.62
CA LYS A 33 8.03 -9.25 -5.59
C LYS A 33 8.05 -7.73 -5.52
N ALA A 34 7.81 -7.20 -4.33
CA ALA A 34 7.87 -5.77 -4.10
C ALA A 34 8.35 -5.51 -2.68
N ALA A 35 9.01 -4.38 -2.45
CA ALA A 35 9.54 -4.00 -1.15
C ALA A 35 10.37 -5.12 -0.50
N LYS A 36 11.18 -5.82 -1.29
CA LYS A 36 12.07 -6.90 -0.87
C LYS A 36 11.36 -8.13 -0.30
N ARG A 37 10.11 -8.34 -0.69
CA ARG A 37 9.33 -9.49 -0.21
C ARG A 37 8.41 -9.98 -1.31
N THR A 38 7.97 -11.23 -1.18
CA THR A 38 6.98 -11.79 -2.08
C THR A 38 5.60 -11.30 -1.65
N VAL A 39 4.87 -10.72 -2.59
CA VAL A 39 3.51 -10.24 -2.36
C VAL A 39 2.54 -11.13 -3.10
N ARG A 40 1.56 -11.65 -2.38
CA ARG A 40 0.48 -12.43 -2.99
C ARG A 40 -0.75 -11.56 -3.10
N ALA A 41 -1.20 -11.38 -4.32
CA ALA A 41 -2.36 -10.55 -4.60
C ALA A 41 -3.12 -11.10 -5.79
N SER A 42 -4.38 -10.70 -5.92
CA SER A 42 -5.23 -11.09 -7.04
C SER A 42 -6.17 -9.93 -7.35
N LYS A 43 -6.93 -10.07 -8.45
CA LYS A 43 -7.91 -9.05 -8.79
C LYS A 43 -8.99 -8.90 -7.73
N GLY A 44 -9.35 -9.99 -7.05
CA GLY A 44 -10.32 -9.95 -5.96
C GLY A 44 -9.73 -9.48 -4.64
N GLU A 45 -8.43 -9.60 -4.47
CA GLU A 45 -7.73 -9.19 -3.25
C GLU A 45 -6.45 -8.43 -3.63
N PRO A 46 -6.58 -7.21 -4.14
CA PRO A 46 -5.40 -6.44 -4.53
C PRO A 46 -4.63 -5.95 -3.31
N GLN A 47 -3.36 -5.71 -3.49
CA GLN A 47 -2.54 -5.04 -2.50
C GLN A 47 -1.93 -3.79 -3.14
N TYR A 48 -1.45 -2.90 -2.30
CA TYR A 48 -0.90 -1.63 -2.77
C TYR A 48 0.51 -1.44 -2.28
N ARG A 49 1.39 -1.11 -3.21
CA ARG A 49 2.73 -0.68 -2.87
C ARG A 49 2.69 0.80 -2.59
N VAL A 50 3.14 1.19 -1.41
CA VAL A 50 3.14 2.58 -0.97
C VAL A 50 4.54 3.00 -0.59
N ARG A 51 4.80 4.29 -0.67
CA ARG A 51 6.08 4.85 -0.25
C ARG A 51 5.85 5.83 0.89
N SER A 52 6.56 5.63 1.99
CA SER A 52 6.48 6.53 3.13
C SER A 52 7.10 7.89 2.79
N ASP A 53 6.38 8.96 3.08
CA ASP A 53 6.89 10.32 2.85
C ASP A 53 8.08 10.65 3.74
N LYS A 54 8.12 10.09 4.94
CA LYS A 54 9.20 10.36 5.90
C LYS A 54 10.47 9.61 5.59
N SER A 55 10.36 8.31 5.37
CA SER A 55 11.54 7.47 5.22
C SER A 55 11.93 7.22 3.77
N GLY A 56 10.99 7.42 2.85
CA GLY A 56 11.19 7.08 1.46
C GLY A 56 11.20 5.56 1.20
N ASN A 57 10.90 4.76 2.19
CA ASN A 57 10.88 3.31 2.06
C ASN A 57 9.54 2.83 1.51
N ASP A 58 9.61 1.81 0.68
CA ASP A 58 8.41 1.18 0.13
C ASP A 58 7.88 0.14 1.10
N ALA A 59 6.57 -0.01 1.12
CA ALA A 59 5.88 -1.06 1.85
C ALA A 59 4.70 -1.54 1.05
N VAL A 60 4.18 -2.72 1.38
CA VAL A 60 3.00 -3.27 0.72
C VAL A 60 1.93 -3.51 1.78
N HIS A 61 0.75 -2.98 1.54
CA HIS A 61 -0.37 -3.09 2.46
C HIS A 61 -1.64 -3.48 1.73
N LYS A 62 -2.52 -4.18 2.43
CA LYS A 62 -3.86 -4.46 1.91
C LYS A 62 -4.71 -3.19 1.98
N PRO A 63 -5.73 -3.07 1.10
CA PRO A 63 -6.56 -1.86 1.10
C PRO A 63 -7.21 -1.55 2.45
N GLN A 64 -7.59 -2.58 3.20
CA GLN A 64 -8.22 -2.35 4.50
C GLN A 64 -7.25 -1.78 5.55
N SER A 65 -5.96 -1.87 5.31
CA SER A 65 -4.94 -1.28 6.19
C SER A 65 -4.62 0.16 5.82
N LEU A 66 -5.10 0.63 4.69
CA LEU A 66 -4.84 1.97 4.20
C LEU A 66 -6.06 2.85 4.38
N LYS A 67 -5.83 4.12 4.65
CA LYS A 67 -6.88 5.13 4.69
C LYS A 67 -6.50 6.28 3.75
N LYS A 68 -7.46 6.76 3.01
CA LYS A 68 -7.24 7.91 2.15
C LYS A 68 -7.08 9.16 3.02
N LYS A 69 -6.07 9.92 2.70
CA LYS A 69 -5.82 11.14 3.45
C LYS A 69 -6.70 12.29 2.96
#